data_7af0def4a8a85b95bcfe10c95b856e75
#
_entry.id   7af0def4a8a85b95bcfe10c95b856e75
#
_cell.length_a   1.000
_cell.length_b   1.000
_cell.length_c   1.000
_cell.angle_alpha   90.00
_cell.angle_beta   90.00
_cell.angle_gamma   90.00
#
_symmetry.space_group_name_H-M   'P 1'
#
loop_
_entity.id
_entity.type
_entity.pdbx_description
1 polymer ?
#
loop_
_entity_poly.entity_id
_entity_poly.type
_entity_poly.pdbx_seq_one_letter_code
_entity_poly.pdbx_strand_id
1 'polypeptide(L)'
;MKIISLTDIGVKRQENQDNYWAARLSIDGDEAGVICLCDGMGGLDNGGLASRIVVESVSRYLLTYTDFKGLESVIKEANDKIMFLSGLDNVQMGTTCTVVYCFRGKYKIYHVGDSRCYLLRGDSFEPLTVDHSALVKYGITKDNSPELYKKYKNSLTRCVGVVKNLYLDYYEGEYLEGDSFLCCSDGLWHYLEDFEFEKKDLFDLKTLINKCIDSGETDNITVGILSI
;
A
#
# COMPACT_ATOMS: atom_id res chain seq x y z
N MET A 1 -4.14 -19.94 -5.19
CA MET A 1 -4.06 -18.68 -4.39
C MET A 1 -5.43 -18.16 -4.02
N LYS A 2 -5.58 -17.48 -2.87
CA LYS A 2 -6.82 -16.82 -2.43
C LYS A 2 -6.54 -15.35 -2.13
N ILE A 3 -7.47 -14.46 -2.52
CA ILE A 3 -7.33 -13.03 -2.22
C ILE A 3 -8.60 -12.57 -1.51
N ILE A 4 -8.42 -11.81 -0.44
CA ILE A 4 -9.48 -11.06 0.24
C ILE A 4 -9.01 -9.62 0.41
N SER A 5 -9.92 -8.66 0.27
CA SER A 5 -9.61 -7.25 0.43
C SER A 5 -10.83 -6.45 0.87
N LEU A 6 -10.59 -5.37 1.58
CA LEU A 6 -11.62 -4.46 2.06
C LEU A 6 -11.03 -3.06 2.18
N THR A 7 -11.85 -2.06 1.90
CA THR A 7 -11.55 -0.65 2.16
C THR A 7 -12.71 0.01 2.87
N ASP A 8 -12.41 0.93 3.76
CA ASP A 8 -13.39 1.72 4.50
C ASP A 8 -12.96 3.19 4.55
N ILE A 9 -13.93 4.10 4.49
CA ILE A 9 -13.67 5.55 4.52
C ILE A 9 -13.17 6.02 5.90
N GLY A 10 -13.39 5.20 6.94
CA GLY A 10 -13.18 5.62 8.33
C GLY A 10 -14.26 6.59 8.83
N VAL A 11 -14.03 7.20 9.99
CA VAL A 11 -15.07 7.99 10.69
C VAL A 11 -14.97 9.50 10.51
N LYS A 12 -13.83 10.03 10.05
CA LYS A 12 -13.62 11.50 9.94
C LYS A 12 -13.43 11.99 8.51
N ARG A 13 -13.01 11.15 7.60
CA ARG A 13 -12.78 11.54 6.23
C ARG A 13 -14.11 11.71 5.48
N GLN A 14 -14.17 12.64 4.55
CA GLN A 14 -15.35 12.86 3.68
C GLN A 14 -15.26 12.05 2.39
N GLU A 15 -14.06 11.61 2.02
CA GLU A 15 -13.77 10.84 0.84
C GLU A 15 -12.78 9.71 1.20
N ASN A 16 -12.96 8.57 0.56
CA ASN A 16 -11.95 7.52 0.61
C ASN A 16 -10.93 7.80 -0.50
N GLN A 17 -9.75 8.26 -0.11
CA GLN A 17 -8.64 8.55 -1.01
C GLN A 17 -7.72 7.34 -1.23
N ASP A 18 -7.93 6.25 -0.46
CA ASP A 18 -7.31 4.96 -0.74
C ASP A 18 -7.91 4.34 -1.99
N ASN A 19 -7.07 3.74 -2.82
CA ASN A 19 -7.49 2.90 -3.92
C ASN A 19 -6.68 1.60 -3.95
N TYR A 20 -7.31 0.52 -4.35
CA TYR A 20 -6.63 -0.76 -4.51
C TYR A 20 -7.17 -1.57 -5.67
N TRP A 21 -6.37 -2.49 -6.15
CA TRP A 21 -6.77 -3.53 -7.07
C TRP A 21 -6.09 -4.84 -6.67
N ALA A 22 -6.87 -5.91 -6.65
CA ALA A 22 -6.37 -7.22 -6.28
C ALA A 22 -6.97 -8.27 -7.19
N ALA A 23 -6.15 -9.14 -7.77
CA ALA A 23 -6.59 -10.12 -8.73
C ALA A 23 -5.73 -11.39 -8.73
N ARG A 24 -6.35 -12.49 -9.15
CA ARG A 24 -5.65 -13.68 -9.64
C ARG A 24 -5.61 -13.61 -11.15
N LEU A 25 -4.44 -13.85 -11.70
CA LEU A 25 -4.17 -13.82 -13.14
C LEU A 25 -3.68 -15.20 -13.59
N SER A 26 -3.93 -15.53 -14.84
CA SER A 26 -3.28 -16.67 -15.50
C SER A 26 -2.23 -16.13 -16.46
N ILE A 27 -0.96 -16.48 -16.21
CA ILE A 27 0.19 -16.05 -17.00
C ILE A 27 0.92 -17.32 -17.50
N ASP A 28 0.97 -17.52 -18.81
CA ASP A 28 1.54 -18.73 -19.43
C ASP A 28 0.98 -20.05 -18.87
N GLY A 29 -0.28 -20.04 -18.43
CA GLY A 29 -0.94 -21.21 -17.84
C GLY A 29 -0.74 -21.39 -16.33
N ASP A 30 0.14 -20.61 -15.70
CA ASP A 30 0.35 -20.60 -14.26
C ASP A 30 -0.48 -19.53 -13.57
N GLU A 31 -0.87 -19.80 -12.31
CA GLU A 31 -1.60 -18.83 -11.49
C GLU A 31 -0.63 -17.81 -10.88
N ALA A 32 -0.99 -16.53 -10.98
CA ALA A 32 -0.34 -15.43 -10.29
C ALA A 32 -1.35 -14.69 -9.43
N GLY A 33 -0.93 -14.23 -8.26
CA GLY A 33 -1.70 -13.33 -7.39
C GLY A 33 -1.06 -11.96 -7.34
N VAL A 34 -1.87 -10.90 -7.32
CA VAL A 34 -1.38 -9.52 -7.23
C VAL A 34 -2.28 -8.69 -6.33
N ILE A 35 -1.66 -7.79 -5.55
CA ILE A 35 -2.32 -6.67 -4.85
C ILE A 35 -1.55 -5.41 -5.20
N CYS A 36 -2.27 -4.38 -5.64
CA CYS A 36 -1.81 -3.00 -5.77
C CYS A 36 -2.63 -2.13 -4.81
N LEU A 37 -1.96 -1.47 -3.87
CA LEU A 37 -2.59 -0.59 -2.89
C LEU A 37 -1.91 0.78 -2.95
N CYS A 38 -2.72 1.82 -2.98
CA CYS A 38 -2.30 3.21 -3.07
C CYS A 38 -3.14 4.04 -2.10
N ASP A 39 -2.46 4.71 -1.17
CA ASP A 39 -3.05 5.64 -0.21
C ASP A 39 -2.87 7.06 -0.74
N GLY A 40 -3.98 7.73 -1.02
CA GLY A 40 -4.00 9.09 -1.54
C GLY A 40 -3.77 10.11 -0.43
N MET A 41 -2.77 10.97 -0.56
CA MET A 41 -2.36 11.92 0.48
C MET A 41 -3.46 12.93 0.79
N GLY A 42 -4.18 12.73 1.91
CA GLY A 42 -5.32 13.52 2.36
C GLY A 42 -5.03 14.98 2.71
N GLY A 43 -3.76 15.36 2.81
CA GLY A 43 -3.32 16.77 2.96
C GLY A 43 -3.17 17.52 1.63
N LEU A 44 -3.37 16.84 0.49
CA LEU A 44 -3.34 17.39 -0.85
C LEU A 44 -4.74 17.46 -1.45
N ASP A 45 -4.92 18.32 -2.45
CA ASP A 45 -6.24 18.65 -3.00
C ASP A 45 -6.95 17.47 -3.70
N ASN A 46 -6.17 16.53 -4.28
CA ASN A 46 -6.69 15.44 -5.10
C ASN A 46 -5.95 14.10 -4.88
N GLY A 47 -5.75 13.69 -3.61
CA GLY A 47 -5.10 12.42 -3.26
C GLY A 47 -5.83 11.20 -3.86
N GLY A 48 -7.15 11.17 -3.80
CA GLY A 48 -7.97 10.09 -4.36
C GLY A 48 -7.87 9.96 -5.88
N LEU A 49 -7.66 11.06 -6.62
CA LEU A 49 -7.36 10.99 -8.06
C LEU A 49 -5.98 10.40 -8.32
N ALA A 50 -4.98 10.79 -7.52
CA ALA A 50 -3.62 10.27 -7.66
C ALA A 50 -3.57 8.76 -7.43
N SER A 51 -4.14 8.25 -6.33
CA SER A 51 -4.18 6.83 -6.01
C SER A 51 -4.94 6.03 -7.09
N ARG A 52 -6.06 6.54 -7.59
CA ARG A 52 -6.82 5.93 -8.69
C ARG A 52 -6.01 5.84 -9.98
N ILE A 53 -5.28 6.90 -10.37
CA ILE A 53 -4.45 6.88 -11.59
C ILE A 53 -3.41 5.76 -11.53
N VAL A 54 -2.75 5.57 -10.40
CA VAL A 54 -1.75 4.51 -10.24
C VAL A 54 -2.40 3.14 -10.33
N VAL A 55 -3.45 2.90 -9.56
CA VAL A 55 -4.17 1.61 -9.52
C VAL A 55 -4.73 1.23 -10.90
N GLU A 56 -5.35 2.19 -11.61
CA GLU A 56 -5.86 1.97 -12.96
C GLU A 56 -4.74 1.68 -13.98
N SER A 57 -3.60 2.36 -13.85
CA SER A 57 -2.46 2.13 -14.74
C SER A 57 -1.88 0.72 -14.56
N VAL A 58 -1.65 0.31 -13.30
CA VAL A 58 -1.13 -1.01 -12.95
C VAL A 58 -2.11 -2.11 -13.38
N SER A 59 -3.40 -1.99 -13.03
CA SER A 59 -4.40 -2.99 -13.36
C SER A 59 -4.59 -3.14 -14.86
N ARG A 60 -4.67 -2.03 -15.59
CA ARG A 60 -4.79 -2.04 -17.07
C ARG A 60 -3.59 -2.71 -17.72
N TYR A 61 -2.38 -2.40 -17.27
CA TYR A 61 -1.16 -3.02 -17.79
C TYR A 61 -1.19 -4.53 -17.59
N LEU A 62 -1.44 -5.00 -16.38
CA LEU A 62 -1.43 -6.43 -16.05
C LEU A 62 -2.54 -7.22 -16.77
N LEU A 63 -3.71 -6.62 -16.95
CA LEU A 63 -4.81 -7.23 -17.70
C LEU A 63 -4.54 -7.26 -19.21
N THR A 64 -3.72 -6.36 -19.73
CA THR A 64 -3.42 -6.25 -21.17
C THR A 64 -2.23 -7.14 -21.57
N TYR A 65 -1.14 -7.06 -20.81
CA TYR A 65 0.14 -7.69 -21.20
C TYR A 65 0.42 -9.01 -20.48
N THR A 66 -0.30 -9.27 -19.38
CA THR A 66 -0.15 -10.48 -18.56
C THR A 66 1.32 -10.81 -18.21
N ASP A 67 2.12 -9.78 -17.94
CA ASP A 67 3.49 -9.91 -17.45
C ASP A 67 3.81 -8.82 -16.41
N PHE A 68 4.87 -9.01 -15.63
CA PHE A 68 5.27 -8.09 -14.57
C PHE A 68 6.50 -7.22 -14.91
N LYS A 69 7.06 -7.37 -16.11
CA LYS A 69 8.35 -6.74 -16.47
C LYS A 69 8.26 -5.23 -16.61
N GLY A 70 7.11 -4.73 -17.05
CA GLY A 70 6.88 -3.29 -17.24
C GLY A 70 6.31 -2.56 -16.04
N LEU A 71 6.05 -3.21 -14.90
CA LEU A 71 5.39 -2.58 -13.75
C LEU A 71 6.09 -1.31 -13.26
N GLU A 72 7.42 -1.33 -13.15
CA GLU A 72 8.18 -0.16 -12.73
C GLU A 72 7.97 1.03 -13.70
N SER A 73 8.01 0.78 -15.01
CA SER A 73 7.77 1.82 -16.02
C SER A 73 6.36 2.37 -15.93
N VAL A 74 5.37 1.50 -15.77
CA VAL A 74 3.95 1.90 -15.62
C VAL A 74 3.73 2.80 -14.42
N ILE A 75 4.35 2.49 -13.27
CA ILE A 75 4.23 3.33 -12.07
C ILE A 75 4.93 4.69 -12.30
N LYS A 76 6.09 4.70 -12.98
CA LYS A 76 6.78 5.95 -13.33
C LYS A 76 5.98 6.80 -14.33
N GLU A 77 5.35 6.18 -15.32
CA GLU A 77 4.44 6.87 -16.26
C GLU A 77 3.22 7.45 -15.53
N ALA A 78 2.66 6.71 -14.56
CA ALA A 78 1.58 7.23 -13.71
C ALA A 78 2.04 8.43 -12.87
N ASN A 79 3.26 8.40 -12.33
CA ASN A 79 3.88 9.55 -11.66
C ASN A 79 3.94 10.79 -12.56
N ASP A 80 4.44 10.64 -13.79
CA ASP A 80 4.57 11.74 -14.72
C ASP A 80 3.20 12.30 -15.12
N LYS A 81 2.20 11.43 -15.28
CA LYS A 81 0.81 11.83 -15.54
C LYS A 81 0.23 12.63 -14.38
N ILE A 82 0.44 12.20 -13.13
CA ILE A 82 -0.05 12.92 -11.94
C ILE A 82 0.61 14.28 -11.87
N MET A 83 1.94 14.35 -12.05
CA MET A 83 2.68 15.62 -12.05
C MET A 83 2.20 16.59 -13.15
N PHE A 84 1.89 16.06 -14.34
CA PHE A 84 1.36 16.86 -15.44
C PHE A 84 -0.01 17.45 -15.08
N LEU A 85 -0.92 16.64 -14.53
CA LEU A 85 -2.24 17.10 -14.09
C LEU A 85 -2.14 18.11 -12.94
N SER A 86 -1.26 17.86 -11.97
CA SER A 86 -0.97 18.79 -10.87
C SER A 86 -0.56 20.17 -11.40
N GLY A 87 0.28 20.20 -12.44
CA GLY A 87 0.73 21.44 -13.07
C GLY A 87 -0.37 22.17 -13.86
N LEU A 88 -1.28 21.44 -14.50
CA LEU A 88 -2.40 22.03 -15.24
C LEU A 88 -3.41 22.72 -14.33
N ASP A 89 -3.77 22.05 -13.23
CA ASP A 89 -4.83 22.50 -12.34
C ASP A 89 -4.28 23.38 -11.20
N ASN A 90 -2.94 23.52 -11.11
CA ASN A 90 -2.23 24.20 -10.01
C ASN A 90 -2.65 23.65 -8.63
N VAL A 91 -2.84 22.32 -8.54
CA VAL A 91 -3.15 21.59 -7.33
C VAL A 91 -2.06 20.58 -7.03
N GLN A 92 -1.91 20.21 -5.75
CA GLN A 92 -0.97 19.16 -5.37
C GLN A 92 -1.69 17.82 -5.29
N MET A 93 -1.11 16.81 -5.94
CA MET A 93 -1.59 15.43 -5.91
C MET A 93 -0.45 14.48 -5.59
N GLY A 94 -0.71 13.50 -4.75
CA GLY A 94 0.28 12.48 -4.43
C GLY A 94 -0.38 11.26 -3.80
N THR A 95 0.32 10.13 -3.89
CA THR A 95 -0.14 8.87 -3.34
C THR A 95 1.04 7.95 -3.01
N THR A 96 0.84 7.03 -2.09
CA THR A 96 1.72 5.86 -1.94
C THR A 96 1.51 4.89 -3.10
N CYS A 97 2.39 3.91 -3.24
CA CYS A 97 2.17 2.77 -4.12
C CYS A 97 2.90 1.55 -3.56
N THR A 98 2.15 0.50 -3.25
CA THR A 98 2.68 -0.80 -2.87
C THR A 98 2.05 -1.87 -3.75
N VAL A 99 2.86 -2.49 -4.60
CA VAL A 99 2.42 -3.59 -5.47
C VAL A 99 3.17 -4.84 -5.07
N VAL A 100 2.47 -5.84 -4.57
CA VAL A 100 3.00 -7.19 -4.37
C VAL A 100 2.41 -8.14 -5.39
N TYR A 101 3.25 -8.98 -5.98
CA TYR A 101 2.79 -10.10 -6.78
C TYR A 101 3.55 -11.38 -6.48
N CYS A 102 2.83 -12.50 -6.56
CA CYS A 102 3.34 -13.85 -6.37
C CYS A 102 3.16 -14.65 -7.65
N PHE A 103 4.25 -15.21 -8.17
CA PHE A 103 4.26 -15.97 -9.39
C PHE A 103 5.40 -16.99 -9.41
N ARG A 104 5.12 -18.25 -9.76
CA ARG A 104 6.12 -19.33 -9.90
C ARG A 104 7.09 -19.44 -8.72
N GLY A 105 6.55 -19.50 -7.50
CA GLY A 105 7.35 -19.67 -6.27
C GLY A 105 8.05 -18.41 -5.77
N LYS A 106 7.93 -17.27 -6.47
CA LYS A 106 8.58 -16.01 -6.10
C LYS A 106 7.58 -14.90 -5.86
N TYR A 107 7.84 -14.07 -4.85
CA TYR A 107 7.16 -12.79 -4.69
C TYR A 107 8.09 -11.64 -5.09
N LYS A 108 7.50 -10.56 -5.54
CA LYS A 108 8.17 -9.29 -5.80
C LYS A 108 7.29 -8.14 -5.35
N ILE A 109 7.95 -7.08 -4.86
CA ILE A 109 7.27 -5.89 -4.37
C ILE A 109 7.91 -4.66 -5.01
N TYR A 110 7.08 -3.77 -5.56
CA TYR A 110 7.43 -2.39 -5.87
C TYR A 110 6.78 -1.48 -4.84
N HIS A 111 7.57 -0.60 -4.23
CA HIS A 111 7.10 0.17 -3.08
C HIS A 111 7.57 1.62 -3.11
N VAL A 112 6.67 2.53 -2.77
CA VAL A 112 6.95 3.92 -2.43
C VAL A 112 5.86 4.47 -1.51
N GLY A 113 6.25 5.14 -0.44
CA GLY A 113 5.34 5.70 0.58
C GLY A 113 5.48 4.98 1.91
N ASP A 114 4.41 4.95 2.69
CA ASP A 114 4.32 4.31 4.01
C ASP A 114 3.15 3.30 4.12
N SER A 115 2.47 2.99 3.01
CA SER A 115 1.64 1.80 2.95
C SER A 115 2.52 0.56 3.02
N ARG A 116 2.17 -0.45 3.78
CA ARG A 116 3.07 -1.56 4.10
C ARG A 116 2.65 -2.88 3.48
N CYS A 117 3.66 -3.74 3.23
CA CYS A 117 3.46 -5.14 2.92
C CYS A 117 4.15 -6.01 3.98
N TYR A 118 3.42 -6.99 4.51
CA TYR A 118 3.90 -7.95 5.50
C TYR A 118 3.84 -9.37 4.94
N LEU A 119 4.78 -10.23 5.39
CA LEU A 119 4.74 -11.67 5.18
C LEU A 119 4.23 -12.37 6.45
N LEU A 120 3.21 -13.19 6.28
CA LEU A 120 2.69 -14.08 7.30
C LEU A 120 3.16 -15.50 6.97
N ARG A 121 4.14 -16.01 7.73
CA ARG A 121 4.72 -17.36 7.55
C ARG A 121 4.75 -18.11 8.88
N GLY A 122 4.05 -19.23 8.99
CA GLY A 122 3.88 -19.92 10.27
C GLY A 122 3.33 -18.94 11.32
N ASP A 123 4.02 -18.74 12.43
CA ASP A 123 3.66 -17.77 13.49
C ASP A 123 4.33 -16.40 13.29
N SER A 124 5.20 -16.25 12.28
CA SER A 124 5.87 -14.98 11.98
C SER A 124 4.93 -14.00 11.25
N PHE A 125 5.05 -12.72 11.62
CA PHE A 125 4.44 -11.57 10.97
C PHE A 125 5.50 -10.49 10.77
N GLU A 126 6.05 -10.42 9.58
CA GLU A 126 7.25 -9.61 9.31
C GLU A 126 6.98 -8.54 8.24
N PRO A 127 7.36 -7.27 8.47
CA PRO A 127 7.29 -6.25 7.44
C PRO A 127 8.32 -6.56 6.34
N LEU A 128 7.86 -6.50 5.08
CA LEU A 128 8.71 -6.64 3.89
C LEU A 128 9.11 -5.29 3.28
N THR A 129 8.42 -4.22 3.65
CA THR A 129 8.68 -2.86 3.15
C THR A 129 9.20 -1.96 4.26
N VAL A 130 9.93 -0.91 3.87
CA VAL A 130 10.42 0.14 4.76
C VAL A 130 9.76 1.46 4.36
N ASP A 131 9.13 2.14 5.32
CA ASP A 131 8.40 3.36 5.06
C ASP A 131 9.28 4.50 4.57
N HIS A 132 8.82 5.22 3.56
CA HIS A 132 9.41 6.46 3.12
C HIS A 132 8.83 7.65 3.89
N SER A 133 9.02 7.65 5.19
CA SER A 133 8.52 8.65 6.12
C SER A 133 9.64 9.45 6.78
N ALA A 134 9.29 10.63 7.31
CA ALA A 134 10.24 11.43 8.09
C ALA A 134 10.62 10.71 9.40
N LEU A 135 9.72 9.90 9.96
CA LEU A 135 9.99 9.10 11.16
C LEU A 135 11.17 8.15 10.93
N VAL A 136 11.11 7.35 9.87
CA VAL A 136 12.17 6.41 9.50
C VAL A 136 13.45 7.15 9.14
N LYS A 137 13.37 8.18 8.30
CA LYS A 137 14.52 8.95 7.83
C LYS A 137 15.35 9.57 8.95
N TYR A 138 14.68 10.05 10.01
CA TYR A 138 15.34 10.74 11.14
C TYR A 138 15.42 9.89 12.40
N GLY A 139 15.02 8.62 12.36
CA GLY A 139 15.02 7.72 13.51
C GLY A 139 14.13 8.19 14.66
N ILE A 140 13.00 8.83 14.34
CA ILE A 140 12.04 9.36 15.30
C ILE A 140 11.08 8.25 15.71
N THR A 141 10.97 8.00 17.02
CA THR A 141 10.02 7.02 17.58
C THR A 141 9.14 7.69 18.64
N LYS A 142 8.05 7.00 19.01
CA LYS A 142 7.18 7.43 20.13
C LYS A 142 7.98 7.60 21.44
N ASP A 143 8.98 6.75 21.66
CA ASP A 143 9.76 6.69 22.89
C ASP A 143 10.88 7.74 22.95
N ASN A 144 11.61 7.95 21.82
CA ASN A 144 12.76 8.84 21.83
C ASN A 144 12.42 10.32 21.62
N SER A 145 11.31 10.62 20.94
CA SER A 145 10.92 12.00 20.58
C SER A 145 9.42 12.15 20.37
N PRO A 146 8.57 12.01 21.42
CA PRO A 146 7.10 11.98 21.29
C PRO A 146 6.51 13.19 20.57
N GLU A 147 7.04 14.40 20.82
CA GLU A 147 6.58 15.65 20.17
C GLU A 147 6.89 15.66 18.66
N LEU A 148 8.10 15.20 18.26
CA LEU A 148 8.49 15.11 16.87
C LEU A 148 7.73 13.98 16.18
N TYR A 149 7.49 12.86 16.87
CA TYR A 149 6.67 11.77 16.36
C TYR A 149 5.27 12.28 16.00
N LYS A 150 4.58 12.93 16.93
CA LYS A 150 3.25 13.52 16.71
C LYS A 150 3.24 14.51 15.55
N LYS A 151 4.30 15.30 15.41
CA LYS A 151 4.44 16.32 14.33
C LYS A 151 4.65 15.69 12.95
N TYR A 152 5.43 14.61 12.86
CA TYR A 152 5.92 14.06 11.59
C TYR A 152 5.33 12.69 11.22
N LYS A 153 4.42 12.12 12.02
CA LYS A 153 3.88 10.77 11.80
C LYS A 153 3.28 10.55 10.40
N ASN A 154 2.70 11.59 9.79
CA ASN A 154 2.11 11.52 8.46
C ASN A 154 2.97 12.25 7.40
N SER A 155 4.28 12.39 7.64
CA SER A 155 5.16 13.14 6.73
C SER A 155 5.95 12.18 5.84
N LEU A 156 5.51 12.01 4.61
CA LEU A 156 6.22 11.23 3.61
C LEU A 156 7.47 11.96 3.10
N THR A 157 8.52 11.21 2.84
CA THR A 157 9.75 11.68 2.20
C THR A 157 9.84 11.30 0.73
N ARG A 158 8.97 10.37 0.29
CA ARG A 158 8.88 9.90 -1.10
C ARG A 158 7.47 9.35 -1.36
N CYS A 159 6.86 9.78 -2.47
CA CYS A 159 5.54 9.33 -2.93
C CYS A 159 5.43 9.51 -4.45
N VAL A 160 4.40 8.92 -5.04
CA VAL A 160 4.06 9.10 -6.47
C VAL A 160 3.38 10.46 -6.66
N GLY A 161 3.69 11.13 -7.77
CA GLY A 161 3.05 12.39 -8.18
C GLY A 161 3.74 13.67 -7.74
N VAL A 162 4.83 13.57 -6.95
CA VAL A 162 5.51 14.75 -6.37
C VAL A 162 6.91 14.98 -6.91
N VAL A 163 7.61 13.92 -7.34
CA VAL A 163 9.00 14.01 -7.78
C VAL A 163 9.19 13.57 -9.24
N LYS A 164 9.95 14.35 -10.04
CA LYS A 164 10.18 14.05 -11.46
C LYS A 164 10.89 12.71 -11.70
N ASN A 165 11.85 12.36 -10.85
CA ASN A 165 12.60 11.12 -10.96
C ASN A 165 12.17 10.20 -9.81
N LEU A 166 11.04 9.53 -9.99
CA LEU A 166 10.53 8.59 -9.00
C LEU A 166 11.45 7.38 -8.90
N TYR A 167 11.90 7.09 -7.68
CA TYR A 167 12.61 5.87 -7.34
C TYR A 167 11.66 4.96 -6.52
N LEU A 168 11.51 3.72 -6.98
CA LEU A 168 10.74 2.68 -6.30
C LEU A 168 11.69 1.73 -5.59
N ASP A 169 11.40 1.41 -4.35
CA ASP A 169 12.09 0.30 -3.69
C ASP A 169 11.56 -1.03 -4.29
N TYR A 170 12.47 -1.97 -4.42
CA TYR A 170 12.21 -3.29 -4.99
C TYR A 170 12.65 -4.36 -4.01
N TYR A 171 11.73 -5.27 -3.68
CA TYR A 171 12.00 -6.42 -2.84
C TYR A 171 11.58 -7.69 -3.56
N GLU A 172 12.32 -8.77 -3.35
CA GLU A 172 11.97 -10.08 -3.89
C GLU A 172 12.37 -11.21 -2.95
N GLY A 173 11.68 -12.33 -3.05
CA GLY A 173 11.98 -13.54 -2.30
C GLY A 173 11.15 -14.72 -2.78
N GLU A 174 11.25 -15.81 -2.06
CA GLU A 174 10.50 -17.03 -2.33
C GLU A 174 9.33 -17.16 -1.33
N TYR A 175 8.18 -17.57 -1.84
CA TYR A 175 7.04 -17.93 -1.01
C TYR A 175 6.90 -19.45 -0.91
N LEU A 176 6.29 -19.90 0.17
CA LEU A 176 5.96 -21.26 0.47
C LEU A 176 4.44 -21.46 0.53
N GLU A 177 3.99 -22.68 0.39
CA GLU A 177 2.58 -23.02 0.64
C GLU A 177 2.19 -22.65 2.08
N GLY A 178 1.05 -22.00 2.23
CA GLY A 178 0.56 -21.48 3.52
C GLY A 178 1.05 -20.09 3.89
N ASP A 179 1.95 -19.48 3.12
CA ASP A 179 2.28 -18.06 3.27
C ASP A 179 1.10 -17.17 2.92
N SER A 180 1.07 -15.99 3.51
CA SER A 180 0.17 -14.92 3.11
C SER A 180 0.88 -13.57 3.11
N PHE A 181 0.52 -12.72 2.16
CA PHE A 181 1.02 -11.34 2.05
C PHE A 181 -0.11 -10.39 2.41
N LEU A 182 0.09 -9.55 3.42
CA LEU A 182 -0.85 -8.52 3.82
C LEU A 182 -0.33 -7.17 3.36
N CYS A 183 -1.10 -6.46 2.52
CA CYS A 183 -0.84 -5.07 2.17
C CYS A 183 -1.89 -4.17 2.82
N CYS A 184 -1.46 -3.03 3.39
CA CYS A 184 -2.39 -2.09 4.03
C CYS A 184 -1.90 -0.65 3.95
N SER A 185 -2.87 0.30 4.06
CA SER A 185 -2.63 1.72 4.29
C SER A 185 -2.29 2.00 5.77
N ASP A 186 -1.93 3.23 6.06
CA ASP A 186 -1.52 3.65 7.40
C ASP A 186 -2.67 3.55 8.43
N GLY A 187 -3.92 3.74 8.03
CA GLY A 187 -5.08 3.55 8.88
C GLY A 187 -5.21 2.15 9.47
N LEU A 188 -4.62 1.11 8.84
CA LEU A 188 -4.55 -0.21 9.45
C LEU A 188 -3.27 -0.43 10.24
N TRP A 189 -2.09 -0.11 9.68
CA TRP A 189 -0.86 -0.50 10.36
C TRP A 189 -0.60 0.32 11.63
N HIS A 190 -1.16 1.53 11.79
CA HIS A 190 -1.19 2.23 13.08
C HIS A 190 -1.82 1.36 14.18
N TYR A 191 -2.96 0.72 13.87
CA TYR A 191 -3.60 -0.21 14.79
C TYR A 191 -2.74 -1.43 15.07
N LEU A 192 -2.14 -2.03 14.04
CA LEU A 192 -1.31 -3.24 14.19
C LEU A 192 -0.04 -3.00 15.04
N GLU A 193 0.48 -1.76 15.06
CA GLU A 193 1.62 -1.38 15.92
C GLU A 193 1.22 -1.15 17.38
N ASP A 194 0.02 -0.63 17.61
CA ASP A 194 -0.40 -0.17 18.93
C ASP A 194 -1.18 -1.22 19.73
N PHE A 195 -1.70 -2.26 19.08
CA PHE A 195 -2.58 -3.26 19.70
C PHE A 195 -2.13 -4.69 19.42
N GLU A 196 -2.28 -5.54 20.43
CA GLU A 196 -2.09 -6.99 20.26
C GLU A 196 -3.23 -7.58 19.42
N PHE A 197 -2.90 -8.48 18.50
CA PHE A 197 -3.85 -9.20 17.66
C PHE A 197 -3.39 -10.65 17.46
N GLU A 198 -4.35 -11.56 17.28
CA GLU A 198 -4.04 -12.92 16.85
C GLU A 198 -4.01 -12.98 15.32
N LYS A 199 -3.09 -13.75 14.75
CA LYS A 199 -2.95 -13.90 13.30
C LYS A 199 -4.27 -14.25 12.60
N LYS A 200 -5.12 -15.07 13.22
CA LYS A 200 -6.44 -15.42 12.68
C LYS A 200 -7.37 -14.22 12.50
N ASP A 201 -7.23 -13.19 13.35
CA ASP A 201 -8.07 -11.99 13.33
C ASP A 201 -7.84 -11.16 12.06
N LEU A 202 -6.63 -11.25 11.49
CA LEU A 202 -6.29 -10.55 10.25
C LEU A 202 -7.15 -10.99 9.05
N PHE A 203 -7.69 -12.22 9.08
CA PHE A 203 -8.50 -12.77 7.98
C PHE A 203 -10.00 -12.45 8.07
N ASP A 204 -10.46 -11.91 9.19
CA ASP A 204 -11.81 -11.30 9.32
C ASP A 204 -11.67 -9.78 9.14
N LEU A 205 -11.55 -9.35 7.87
CA LEU A 205 -11.26 -7.95 7.53
C LEU A 205 -12.31 -6.99 8.07
N LYS A 206 -13.58 -7.39 8.16
CA LYS A 206 -14.64 -6.53 8.67
C LYS A 206 -14.46 -6.28 10.17
N THR A 207 -14.23 -7.32 10.94
CA THR A 207 -13.94 -7.21 12.37
C THR A 207 -12.66 -6.44 12.62
N LEU A 208 -11.63 -6.65 11.80
CA LEU A 208 -10.35 -5.94 11.88
C LEU A 208 -10.53 -4.42 11.67
N ILE A 209 -11.24 -4.01 10.62
CA ILE A 209 -11.53 -2.59 10.36
C ILE A 209 -12.36 -1.98 11.49
N ASN A 210 -13.38 -2.68 11.99
CA ASN A 210 -14.16 -2.18 13.14
C ASN A 210 -13.27 -1.97 14.37
N LYS A 211 -12.36 -2.88 14.68
CA LYS A 211 -11.38 -2.70 15.78
C LYS A 211 -10.50 -1.47 15.57
N CYS A 212 -10.05 -1.19 14.35
CA CYS A 212 -9.29 0.02 14.03
C CYS A 212 -10.13 1.28 14.32
N ILE A 213 -11.37 1.31 13.86
CA ILE A 213 -12.29 2.43 14.09
C ILE A 213 -12.56 2.62 15.59
N ASP A 214 -12.85 1.55 16.31
CA ASP A 214 -13.10 1.57 17.76
C ASP A 214 -11.87 2.01 18.57
N SER A 215 -10.66 1.77 18.07
CA SER A 215 -9.41 2.25 18.68
C SER A 215 -9.17 3.76 18.48
N GLY A 216 -9.99 4.43 17.68
CA GLY A 216 -9.93 5.86 17.42
C GLY A 216 -9.19 6.24 16.14
N GLU A 217 -8.92 5.27 15.23
CA GLU A 217 -8.38 5.58 13.90
C GLU A 217 -9.37 6.46 13.12
N THR A 218 -8.84 7.43 12.42
CA THR A 218 -9.62 8.49 11.78
C THR A 218 -9.38 8.60 10.29
N ASP A 219 -8.41 7.85 9.76
CA ASP A 219 -8.07 7.85 8.34
C ASP A 219 -8.87 6.81 7.55
N ASN A 220 -8.68 6.80 6.24
CA ASN A 220 -9.12 5.73 5.38
C ASN A 220 -8.38 4.43 5.76
N ILE A 221 -9.04 3.30 5.68
CA ILE A 221 -8.48 2.01 6.08
C ILE A 221 -8.62 1.04 4.92
N THR A 222 -7.50 0.61 4.36
CA THR A 222 -7.49 -0.36 3.25
C THR A 222 -6.57 -1.52 3.56
N VAL A 223 -7.04 -2.73 3.27
CA VAL A 223 -6.29 -3.96 3.46
C VAL A 223 -6.56 -4.96 2.35
N GLY A 224 -5.52 -5.65 1.92
CA GLY A 224 -5.60 -6.79 1.02
C GLY A 224 -4.69 -7.92 1.50
N ILE A 225 -5.18 -9.16 1.45
CA ILE A 225 -4.42 -10.36 1.80
C ILE A 225 -4.41 -11.32 0.62
N LEU A 226 -3.22 -11.68 0.18
CA LEU A 226 -2.95 -12.71 -0.82
C LEU A 226 -2.40 -13.95 -0.11
N SER A 227 -3.15 -15.05 -0.08
CA SER A 227 -2.74 -16.34 0.47
C SER A 227 -2.34 -17.31 -0.63
N ILE A 228 -1.24 -18.01 -0.40
CA ILE A 228 -0.68 -19.03 -1.29
C ILE A 228 -1.36 -20.39 -1.07
#